data_6a2df3dc3177bf58cc65c68497cdb2ad
#
_entry.id   6a2df3dc3177bf58cc65c68497cdb2ad
#
_cell.length_a   1.000
_cell.length_b   1.000
_cell.length_c   1.000
_cell.angle_alpha   90.00
_cell.angle_beta   90.00
_cell.angle_gamma   90.00
#
_symmetry.space_group_name_H-M   'P 1'
#
loop_
_entity.id
_entity.type
_entity.pdbx_description
1 polymer ?
#
loop_
_entity_poly.entity_id
_entity_poly.type
_entity_poly.pdbx_seq_one_letter_code
_entity_poly.pdbx_strand_id
1 'polypeptide(L)'
;RSRGLGDVYKRQTLKYMVETGKRGIVLAGRPYHIDPEINHGIPEMINSYGLAVLTEDSISHLADVERPLIVSDQWMYHSRLYKAANYVKTRDDLDLVQLNSFGCGLDAVTTDCVSDILTKSGKIYTVLKIDEVNNLGAARIRIRSLLAAIRVRSENHFERTIQPSSINKVEFTKQMYDDKYTILCPQMSPIHFKMLESALNSCGYNFEVMPSNKSCIDVGLKYVNNLSLIHISEPTRPISIS
;
A
#
# COMPACT_ATOMS: atom_id res chain seq x y z
N ARG A 1 2.82 0.13 29.40
CA ARG A 1 2.68 -1.26 29.89
C ARG A 1 2.12 -2.24 28.86
N SER A 2 1.30 -1.82 27.89
CA SER A 2 0.74 -2.72 26.85
C SER A 2 1.76 -3.15 25.78
N ARG A 3 2.79 -2.35 25.52
CA ARG A 3 3.82 -2.67 24.51
C ARG A 3 4.59 -3.96 24.83
N GLY A 4 4.85 -4.25 26.10
CA GLY A 4 5.59 -5.46 26.50
C GLY A 4 4.86 -6.77 26.22
N LEU A 5 3.53 -6.81 26.39
CA LEU A 5 2.73 -8.01 26.13
C LEU A 5 2.65 -8.30 24.61
N GLY A 6 2.41 -7.29 23.77
CA GLY A 6 2.40 -7.45 22.33
C GLY A 6 3.72 -8.00 21.76
N ASP A 7 4.85 -7.55 22.30
CA ASP A 7 6.18 -8.05 21.91
C ASP A 7 6.42 -9.51 22.33
N VAL A 8 5.90 -9.92 23.49
CA VAL A 8 5.97 -11.31 23.95
C VAL A 8 5.19 -12.24 23.01
N TYR A 9 3.93 -11.92 22.72
CA TYR A 9 3.09 -12.74 21.85
C TYR A 9 3.65 -12.83 20.43
N LYS A 10 4.16 -11.74 19.89
CA LYS A 10 4.82 -11.74 18.59
C LYS A 10 6.02 -12.69 18.54
N ARG A 11 6.91 -12.57 19.50
CA ARG A 11 8.10 -13.45 19.60
C ARG A 11 7.70 -14.91 19.74
N GLN A 12 6.67 -15.19 20.51
CA GLN A 12 6.11 -16.53 20.67
C GLN A 12 5.54 -17.05 19.35
N THR A 13 4.79 -16.24 18.62
CA THR A 13 4.22 -16.62 17.32
C THR A 13 5.29 -16.89 16.27
N LEU A 14 6.29 -16.01 16.14
CA LEU A 14 7.40 -16.21 15.23
C LEU A 14 8.23 -17.45 15.60
N LYS A 15 8.47 -17.67 16.90
CA LYS A 15 9.15 -18.86 17.41
C LYS A 15 8.35 -20.13 17.10
N TYR A 16 7.05 -20.12 17.38
CA TYR A 16 6.15 -21.21 17.06
C TYR A 16 6.14 -21.58 15.57
N MET A 17 6.15 -20.59 14.68
CA MET A 17 6.23 -20.82 13.24
C MET A 17 7.53 -21.54 12.86
N VAL A 18 8.67 -21.10 13.42
CA VAL A 18 9.97 -21.73 13.16
C VAL A 18 10.01 -23.16 13.69
N GLU A 19 9.54 -23.38 14.92
CA GLU A 19 9.56 -24.71 15.57
C GLU A 19 8.61 -25.73 14.93
N THR A 20 7.48 -25.25 14.38
CA THR A 20 6.45 -26.12 13.79
C THR A 20 6.51 -26.20 12.28
N GLY A 21 7.33 -25.37 11.62
CA GLY A 21 7.37 -25.25 10.17
C GLY A 21 6.08 -24.67 9.55
N LYS A 22 5.22 -24.07 10.38
CA LYS A 22 3.96 -23.47 9.90
C LYS A 22 4.19 -22.14 9.23
N ARG A 23 3.40 -21.87 8.21
CA ARG A 23 3.34 -20.57 7.56
C ARG A 23 2.53 -19.58 8.38
N GLY A 24 2.83 -18.29 8.21
CA GLY A 24 2.10 -17.19 8.82
C GLY A 24 1.57 -16.21 7.79
N ILE A 25 0.50 -15.56 8.16
CA ILE A 25 -0.09 -14.42 7.44
C ILE A 25 0.09 -13.17 8.28
N VAL A 26 0.66 -12.15 7.69
CA VAL A 26 0.66 -10.80 8.24
C VAL A 26 -0.62 -10.10 7.77
N LEU A 27 -1.52 -9.88 8.71
CA LEU A 27 -2.74 -9.14 8.46
C LEU A 27 -2.44 -7.65 8.59
N ALA A 28 -2.34 -6.98 7.45
CA ALA A 28 -1.93 -5.60 7.35
C ALA A 28 -3.14 -4.70 7.08
N GLY A 29 -3.21 -3.56 7.74
CA GLY A 29 -4.31 -2.62 7.56
C GLY A 29 -4.18 -1.42 8.49
N ARG A 30 -5.26 -0.69 8.62
CA ARG A 30 -5.32 0.39 9.62
C ARG A 30 -5.57 -0.19 11.01
N PRO A 31 -5.23 0.54 12.10
CA PRO A 31 -5.39 0.02 13.45
C PRO A 31 -6.80 -0.47 13.77
N TYR A 32 -7.83 0.14 13.23
CA TYR A 32 -9.22 -0.27 13.46
C TYR A 32 -9.61 -1.58 12.74
N HIS A 33 -8.87 -2.00 11.70
CA HIS A 33 -9.11 -3.28 11.04
C HIS A 33 -8.84 -4.50 11.92
N ILE A 34 -8.16 -4.32 13.05
CA ILE A 34 -7.90 -5.40 14.04
C ILE A 34 -9.11 -5.63 14.95
N ASP A 35 -10.02 -4.66 15.02
CA ASP A 35 -11.23 -4.78 15.83
C ASP A 35 -12.11 -5.93 15.31
N PRO A 36 -12.55 -6.88 16.15
CA PRO A 36 -13.36 -8.03 15.74
C PRO A 36 -14.69 -7.66 15.08
N GLU A 37 -15.30 -6.56 15.51
CA GLU A 37 -16.54 -6.05 14.91
C GLU A 37 -16.33 -5.55 13.47
N ILE A 38 -15.13 -5.10 13.15
CA ILE A 38 -14.78 -4.57 11.83
C ILE A 38 -14.24 -5.67 10.92
N ASN A 39 -13.41 -6.57 11.43
CA ASN A 39 -12.80 -7.63 10.62
C ASN A 39 -13.68 -8.87 10.48
N HIS A 40 -14.82 -8.93 11.18
CA HIS A 40 -15.83 -9.99 11.07
C HIS A 40 -15.29 -11.43 11.24
N GLY A 41 -14.19 -11.62 11.99
CA GLY A 41 -13.59 -12.93 12.23
C GLY A 41 -12.63 -13.40 11.12
N ILE A 42 -12.05 -12.49 10.35
CA ILE A 42 -11.01 -12.82 9.35
C ILE A 42 -9.79 -13.50 9.99
N PRO A 43 -9.25 -13.04 11.13
CA PRO A 43 -8.12 -13.69 11.80
C PRO A 43 -8.43 -15.15 12.17
N GLU A 44 -9.60 -15.40 12.75
CA GLU A 44 -10.06 -16.73 13.14
C GLU A 44 -10.23 -17.65 11.92
N MET A 45 -10.75 -17.11 10.83
CA MET A 45 -10.88 -17.85 9.57
C MET A 45 -9.49 -18.24 9.03
N ILE A 46 -8.51 -17.34 9.06
CA ILE A 46 -7.13 -17.64 8.63
C ILE A 46 -6.51 -18.71 9.53
N ASN A 47 -6.67 -18.58 10.85
CA ASN A 47 -6.22 -19.60 11.81
C ASN A 47 -6.85 -20.99 11.56
N SER A 48 -8.10 -21.03 11.12
CA SER A 48 -8.78 -22.32 10.81
C SER A 48 -8.12 -23.09 9.68
N TYR A 49 -7.33 -22.45 8.84
CA TYR A 49 -6.50 -23.11 7.82
C TYR A 49 -5.11 -23.57 8.34
N GLY A 50 -4.87 -23.48 9.64
CA GLY A 50 -3.62 -23.89 10.26
C GLY A 50 -2.47 -22.88 10.11
N LEU A 51 -2.78 -21.64 9.74
CA LEU A 51 -1.83 -20.56 9.57
C LEU A 51 -1.70 -19.73 10.85
N ALA A 52 -0.50 -19.25 11.15
CA ALA A 52 -0.29 -18.26 12.18
C ALA A 52 -0.73 -16.87 11.67
N VAL A 53 -1.30 -16.04 12.53
CA VAL A 53 -1.68 -14.67 12.17
C VAL A 53 -0.87 -13.68 12.99
N LEU A 54 -0.28 -12.72 12.32
CA LEU A 54 0.45 -11.59 12.87
C LEU A 54 -0.16 -10.29 12.35
N THR A 55 -0.09 -9.22 13.12
CA THR A 55 -0.49 -7.88 12.68
C THR A 55 0.71 -7.10 12.16
N GLU A 56 0.48 -6.09 11.31
CA GLU A 56 1.57 -5.29 10.75
C GLU A 56 2.38 -4.55 11.81
N ASP A 57 1.75 -4.09 12.89
CA ASP A 57 2.43 -3.39 13.98
C ASP A 57 3.34 -4.31 14.79
N SER A 58 3.04 -5.60 14.81
CA SER A 58 3.87 -6.59 15.50
C SER A 58 5.23 -6.82 14.84
N ILE A 59 5.36 -6.54 13.53
CA ILE A 59 6.57 -6.85 12.74
C ILE A 59 7.19 -5.62 12.04
N SER A 60 6.47 -4.52 11.92
CA SER A 60 6.91 -3.35 11.15
C SER A 60 8.23 -2.73 11.64
N HIS A 61 8.57 -2.89 12.92
CA HIS A 61 9.83 -2.40 13.48
C HIS A 61 11.05 -3.28 13.14
N LEU A 62 10.84 -4.43 12.49
CA LEU A 62 11.89 -5.36 12.08
C LEU A 62 12.48 -5.04 10.69
N ALA A 63 11.92 -4.07 9.98
CA ALA A 63 12.42 -3.61 8.70
C ALA A 63 12.20 -2.10 8.55
N ASP A 64 12.93 -1.50 7.64
CA ASP A 64 12.77 -0.11 7.26
C ASP A 64 12.03 0.03 5.93
N VAL A 65 11.55 1.26 5.65
CA VAL A 65 10.95 1.57 4.36
C VAL A 65 12.03 1.71 3.32
N GLU A 66 12.04 0.83 2.32
CA GLU A 66 12.92 0.97 1.17
C GLU A 66 12.39 2.06 0.22
N ARG A 67 13.28 2.87 -0.27
CA ARG A 67 12.98 3.97 -1.18
C ARG A 67 13.66 3.75 -2.53
N PRO A 68 13.11 4.26 -3.62
CA PRO A 68 11.95 5.15 -3.73
C PRO A 68 10.62 4.40 -3.64
N LEU A 69 9.60 5.05 -3.07
CA LEU A 69 8.20 4.63 -3.13
C LEU A 69 7.48 5.32 -4.29
N ILE A 70 6.38 4.73 -4.77
CA ILE A 70 5.50 5.35 -5.78
C ILE A 70 5.03 6.72 -5.30
N VAL A 71 4.59 6.80 -4.04
CA VAL A 71 4.16 8.03 -3.38
C VAL A 71 4.97 8.23 -2.11
N SER A 72 5.25 9.49 -1.75
CA SER A 72 5.94 9.81 -0.49
C SER A 72 5.10 9.36 0.72
N ASP A 73 5.75 8.67 1.65
CA ASP A 73 5.13 8.26 2.90
C ASP A 73 5.14 9.42 3.91
N GLN A 74 4.00 10.04 4.11
CA GLN A 74 3.82 11.15 5.03
C GLN A 74 3.14 10.75 6.33
N TRP A 75 2.53 9.55 6.38
CA TRP A 75 1.76 9.09 7.51
C TRP A 75 2.34 7.82 8.15
N MET A 76 2.40 7.82 9.46
CA MET A 76 2.99 6.75 10.24
C MET A 76 2.35 5.37 9.95
N TYR A 77 1.02 5.31 9.81
CA TYR A 77 0.34 4.03 9.55
C TYR A 77 0.65 3.47 8.17
N HIS A 78 0.79 4.31 7.17
CA HIS A 78 1.21 3.89 5.82
C HIS A 78 2.65 3.38 5.83
N SER A 79 3.56 4.13 6.46
CA SER A 79 4.95 3.70 6.64
C SER A 79 5.05 2.35 7.36
N ARG A 80 4.18 2.07 8.34
CA ARG A 80 4.12 0.76 9.01
C ARG A 80 3.74 -0.37 8.05
N LEU A 81 2.77 -0.15 7.16
CA LEU A 81 2.39 -1.12 6.13
C LEU A 81 3.55 -1.42 5.18
N TYR A 82 4.27 -0.40 4.74
CA TYR A 82 5.44 -0.55 3.87
C TYR A 82 6.58 -1.29 4.57
N LYS A 83 6.84 -0.97 5.84
CA LYS A 83 7.81 -1.69 6.67
C LYS A 83 7.44 -3.16 6.84
N ALA A 84 6.18 -3.45 7.12
CA ALA A 84 5.69 -4.82 7.23
C ALA A 84 5.84 -5.58 5.90
N ALA A 85 5.53 -4.96 4.77
CA ALA A 85 5.75 -5.55 3.45
C ALA A 85 7.23 -5.84 3.18
N ASN A 86 8.12 -4.89 3.53
CA ASN A 86 9.57 -5.07 3.42
C ASN A 86 10.09 -6.20 4.32
N TYR A 87 9.53 -6.39 5.50
CA TYR A 87 9.89 -7.54 6.34
C TYR A 87 9.40 -8.85 5.72
N VAL A 88 8.14 -8.90 5.27
CA VAL A 88 7.55 -10.11 4.68
C VAL A 88 8.30 -10.57 3.43
N LYS A 89 8.82 -9.65 2.61
CA LYS A 89 9.58 -10.02 1.41
C LYS A 89 10.88 -10.77 1.73
N THR A 90 11.45 -10.60 2.93
CA THR A 90 12.70 -11.28 3.34
C THR A 90 12.45 -12.71 3.84
N ARG A 91 11.20 -13.12 4.06
CA ARG A 91 10.84 -14.40 4.66
C ARG A 91 9.98 -15.25 3.72
N ASP A 92 10.31 -16.53 3.60
CA ASP A 92 9.56 -17.47 2.76
C ASP A 92 8.33 -18.06 3.45
N ASP A 93 8.35 -18.08 4.77
CA ASP A 93 7.28 -18.62 5.62
C ASP A 93 6.18 -17.60 5.97
N LEU A 94 6.32 -16.34 5.53
CA LEU A 94 5.35 -15.27 5.74
C LEU A 94 4.77 -14.75 4.42
N ASP A 95 3.46 -14.52 4.40
CA ASP A 95 2.77 -13.83 3.34
C ASP A 95 1.94 -12.68 3.93
N LEU A 96 1.65 -11.65 3.13
CA LEU A 96 0.90 -10.48 3.59
C LEU A 96 -0.49 -10.45 2.94
N VAL A 97 -1.49 -10.27 3.79
CA VAL A 97 -2.87 -10.01 3.38
C VAL A 97 -3.26 -8.63 3.87
N GLN A 98 -3.57 -7.74 2.95
CA GLN A 98 -3.96 -6.38 3.30
C GLN A 98 -5.47 -6.27 3.43
N LEU A 99 -5.92 -5.73 4.56
CA LEU A 99 -7.30 -5.32 4.78
C LEU A 99 -7.46 -3.89 4.26
N ASN A 100 -8.50 -3.67 3.49
CA ASN A 100 -8.77 -2.40 2.83
C ASN A 100 -10.24 -2.03 3.02
N SER A 101 -10.51 -0.83 3.49
CA SER A 101 -11.87 -0.30 3.59
C SER A 101 -12.41 0.06 2.22
N PHE A 102 -13.67 -0.26 1.99
CA PHE A 102 -14.34 0.04 0.73
C PHE A 102 -14.41 1.55 0.50
N GLY A 103 -13.94 2.02 -0.66
CA GLY A 103 -14.00 3.42 -1.06
C GLY A 103 -13.01 4.37 -0.35
N CYS A 104 -12.06 3.87 0.46
CA CYS A 104 -11.05 4.72 1.08
C CYS A 104 -9.92 5.04 0.09
N GLY A 105 -9.80 6.31 -0.31
CA GLY A 105 -8.76 6.75 -1.23
C GLY A 105 -7.33 6.60 -0.70
N LEU A 106 -7.12 6.79 0.59
CA LEU A 106 -5.81 6.58 1.21
C LEU A 106 -5.40 5.10 1.18
N ASP A 107 -6.35 4.19 1.33
CA ASP A 107 -6.08 2.75 1.23
C ASP A 107 -5.74 2.35 -0.20
N ALA A 108 -6.26 3.03 -1.22
CA ALA A 108 -5.90 2.78 -2.61
C ALA A 108 -4.40 3.06 -2.86
N VAL A 109 -3.88 4.17 -2.34
CA VAL A 109 -2.46 4.52 -2.45
C VAL A 109 -1.59 3.50 -1.71
N THR A 110 -2.00 3.10 -0.51
CA THR A 110 -1.23 2.10 0.26
C THR A 110 -1.27 0.72 -0.39
N THR A 111 -2.40 0.31 -0.99
CA THR A 111 -2.47 -0.96 -1.71
C THR A 111 -1.53 -0.98 -2.90
N ASP A 112 -1.44 0.10 -3.67
CA ASP A 112 -0.53 0.19 -4.81
C ASP A 112 0.94 0.11 -4.36
N CYS A 113 1.33 0.83 -3.31
CA CYS A 113 2.70 0.79 -2.79
C CYS A 113 3.06 -0.58 -2.20
N VAL A 114 2.18 -1.20 -1.41
CA VAL A 114 2.41 -2.53 -0.84
C VAL A 114 2.46 -3.59 -1.94
N SER A 115 1.57 -3.49 -2.93
CA SER A 115 1.59 -4.36 -4.11
C SER A 115 2.91 -4.28 -4.85
N ASP A 116 3.42 -3.08 -5.10
CA ASP A 116 4.71 -2.86 -5.77
C ASP A 116 5.87 -3.51 -5.00
N ILE A 117 5.95 -3.29 -3.68
CA ILE A 117 6.98 -3.89 -2.83
C ILE A 117 6.96 -5.41 -2.89
N LEU A 118 5.79 -6.02 -2.78
CA LEU A 118 5.65 -7.48 -2.72
C LEU A 118 5.82 -8.13 -4.09
N THR A 119 5.19 -7.62 -5.13
CA THR A 119 5.24 -8.22 -6.46
C THR A 119 6.63 -8.14 -7.08
N LYS A 120 7.34 -7.03 -6.89
CA LYS A 120 8.75 -6.89 -7.32
C LYS A 120 9.69 -7.85 -6.60
N SER A 121 9.35 -8.29 -5.39
CA SER A 121 10.10 -9.31 -4.66
C SER A 121 9.63 -10.75 -4.97
N GLY A 122 8.75 -10.93 -5.94
CA GLY A 122 8.19 -12.23 -6.30
C GLY A 122 7.18 -12.79 -5.30
N LYS A 123 6.74 -12.01 -4.32
CA LYS A 123 5.68 -12.39 -3.37
C LYS A 123 4.29 -12.27 -4.00
N ILE A 124 3.34 -13.05 -3.46
CA ILE A 124 1.93 -12.92 -3.84
C ILE A 124 1.32 -11.81 -2.98
N TYR A 125 0.70 -10.85 -3.65
CA TYR A 125 -0.05 -9.79 -2.97
C TYR A 125 -1.54 -10.14 -2.92
N THR A 126 -2.13 -10.06 -1.73
CA THR A 126 -3.55 -10.36 -1.53
C THR A 126 -4.22 -9.24 -0.75
N VAL A 127 -5.34 -8.74 -1.28
CA VAL A 127 -6.18 -7.71 -0.64
C VAL A 127 -7.54 -8.29 -0.31
N LEU A 128 -8.01 -8.02 0.89
CA LEU A 128 -9.39 -8.28 1.33
C LEU A 128 -10.09 -6.93 1.53
N LYS A 129 -11.16 -6.72 0.80
CA LYS A 129 -12.03 -5.55 1.02
C LYS A 129 -12.98 -5.85 2.16
N ILE A 130 -13.01 -4.96 3.14
CA ILE A 130 -13.94 -4.98 4.25
C ILE A 130 -15.04 -3.97 3.94
N ASP A 131 -16.28 -4.40 4.04
CA ASP A 131 -17.46 -3.55 3.96
C ASP A 131 -18.39 -3.79 5.16
N GLU A 132 -19.51 -3.11 5.20
CA GLU A 132 -20.49 -3.22 6.27
C GLU A 132 -21.22 -4.59 6.29
N VAL A 133 -21.09 -5.37 5.22
CA VAL A 133 -21.72 -6.69 5.10
C VAL A 133 -20.83 -7.76 5.69
N ASN A 134 -21.32 -8.39 6.76
CA ASN A 134 -20.62 -9.45 7.46
C ASN A 134 -20.63 -10.76 6.64
N ASN A 135 -19.95 -10.77 5.48
CA ASN A 135 -19.87 -11.94 4.60
C ASN A 135 -18.42 -12.35 4.36
N LEU A 136 -17.99 -13.40 5.07
CA LEU A 136 -16.67 -13.98 4.91
C LEU A 136 -16.49 -14.81 3.62
N GLY A 137 -17.50 -14.97 2.79
CA GLY A 137 -17.44 -15.80 1.59
C GLY A 137 -16.34 -15.36 0.62
N ALA A 138 -16.31 -14.08 0.28
CA ALA A 138 -15.29 -13.52 -0.61
C ALA A 138 -13.88 -13.61 0.00
N ALA A 139 -13.75 -13.33 1.31
CA ALA A 139 -12.49 -13.46 2.03
C ALA A 139 -11.97 -14.91 2.02
N ARG A 140 -12.85 -15.88 2.26
CA ARG A 140 -12.51 -17.33 2.19
C ARG A 140 -11.99 -17.72 0.81
N ILE A 141 -12.65 -17.30 -0.25
CA ILE A 141 -12.22 -17.62 -1.62
C ILE A 141 -10.83 -17.03 -1.88
N ARG A 142 -10.58 -15.78 -1.51
CA ARG A 142 -9.26 -15.13 -1.71
C ARG A 142 -8.15 -15.79 -0.91
N ILE A 143 -8.38 -16.14 0.36
CA ILE A 143 -7.38 -16.86 1.18
C ILE A 143 -7.12 -18.26 0.62
N ARG A 144 -8.15 -19.00 0.21
CA ARG A 144 -7.96 -20.31 -0.43
C ARG A 144 -7.20 -20.19 -1.75
N SER A 145 -7.46 -19.17 -2.55
CA SER A 145 -6.71 -18.90 -3.78
C SER A 145 -5.23 -18.56 -3.50
N LEU A 146 -4.94 -17.77 -2.46
CA LEU A 146 -3.58 -17.51 -1.99
C LEU A 146 -2.87 -18.81 -1.62
N LEU A 147 -3.51 -19.66 -0.80
CA LEU A 147 -2.94 -20.94 -0.38
C LEU A 147 -2.70 -21.91 -1.56
N ALA A 148 -3.63 -21.94 -2.51
CA ALA A 148 -3.46 -22.73 -3.73
C ALA A 148 -2.27 -22.21 -4.57
N ALA A 149 -2.15 -20.90 -4.74
CA ALA A 149 -1.03 -20.30 -5.48
C ALA A 149 0.33 -20.55 -4.79
N ILE A 150 0.38 -20.48 -3.45
CA ILE A 150 1.59 -20.83 -2.68
C ILE A 150 1.95 -22.30 -2.89
N ARG A 151 0.98 -23.21 -2.86
CA ARG A 151 1.20 -24.65 -3.09
C ARG A 151 1.75 -24.90 -4.48
N VAL A 152 1.12 -24.35 -5.52
CA VAL A 152 1.58 -24.50 -6.92
C VAL A 152 3.00 -23.96 -7.09
N ARG A 153 3.32 -22.83 -6.47
CA ARG A 153 4.69 -22.28 -6.51
C ARG A 153 5.71 -23.21 -5.82
N SER A 154 5.33 -23.82 -4.68
CA SER A 154 6.18 -24.77 -3.97
C SER A 154 6.40 -26.04 -4.78
N GLU A 155 5.35 -26.61 -5.37
CA GLU A 155 5.40 -27.82 -6.22
C GLU A 155 6.25 -27.60 -7.48
N ASN A 156 6.20 -26.40 -8.06
CA ASN A 156 7.00 -26.05 -9.25
C ASN A 156 8.38 -25.49 -8.92
N HIS A 157 8.83 -25.56 -7.67
CA HIS A 157 10.12 -25.01 -7.22
C HIS A 157 10.36 -23.57 -7.70
N PHE A 158 9.31 -22.72 -7.61
CA PHE A 158 9.36 -21.35 -8.11
C PHE A 158 10.43 -20.53 -7.37
N GLU A 159 11.45 -20.12 -8.09
CA GLU A 159 12.46 -19.18 -7.58
C GLU A 159 11.97 -17.74 -7.73
N ARG A 160 12.07 -16.98 -6.64
CA ARG A 160 11.67 -15.59 -6.64
C ARG A 160 12.69 -14.72 -7.36
N THR A 161 12.27 -14.04 -8.40
CA THR A 161 13.08 -13.04 -9.08
C THR A 161 12.83 -11.68 -8.46
N ILE A 162 13.86 -11.08 -7.88
CA ILE A 162 13.76 -9.71 -7.35
C ILE A 162 13.98 -8.75 -8.52
N GLN A 163 12.94 -7.97 -8.82
CA GLN A 163 13.02 -6.92 -9.84
C GLN A 163 13.47 -5.60 -9.18
N PRO A 164 14.39 -4.86 -9.81
CA PRO A 164 14.76 -3.53 -9.32
C PRO A 164 13.56 -2.59 -9.37
N SER A 165 13.55 -1.59 -8.48
CA SER A 165 12.51 -0.57 -8.51
C SER A 165 12.55 0.18 -9.84
N SER A 166 11.42 0.19 -10.55
CA SER A 166 11.25 0.96 -11.79
C SER A 166 10.82 2.41 -11.55
N ILE A 167 10.72 2.81 -10.28
CA ILE A 167 10.28 4.15 -9.91
C ILE A 167 11.43 5.12 -10.18
N ASN A 168 11.31 5.88 -11.25
CA ASN A 168 12.20 6.98 -11.56
C ASN A 168 11.56 8.29 -11.09
N LYS A 169 11.96 8.78 -9.92
CA LYS A 169 11.54 10.11 -9.44
C LYS A 169 12.45 11.15 -10.07
N VAL A 170 11.87 11.94 -10.96
CA VAL A 170 12.55 13.11 -11.50
C VAL A 170 12.52 14.19 -10.42
N GLU A 171 13.70 14.60 -9.95
CA GLU A 171 13.85 15.74 -9.06
C GLU A 171 13.85 17.04 -9.86
N PHE A 172 13.20 18.07 -9.33
CA PHE A 172 13.22 19.40 -9.96
C PHE A 172 14.61 20.01 -9.79
N THR A 173 15.29 20.20 -10.92
CA THR A 173 16.68 20.67 -10.94
C THR A 173 16.78 22.18 -11.16
N LYS A 174 17.94 22.76 -10.86
CA LYS A 174 18.22 24.16 -11.18
C LYS A 174 18.10 24.45 -12.68
N GLN A 175 18.52 23.53 -13.52
CA GLN A 175 18.36 23.65 -14.98
C GLN A 175 16.89 23.76 -15.40
N MET A 176 16.00 22.93 -14.83
CA MET A 176 14.56 23.02 -15.09
C MET A 176 13.97 24.38 -14.65
N TYR A 177 14.51 24.96 -13.57
CA TYR A 177 14.13 26.32 -13.15
C TYR A 177 14.59 27.37 -14.16
N ASP A 178 15.85 27.30 -14.60
CA ASP A 178 16.43 28.24 -15.57
C ASP A 178 15.74 28.11 -16.94
N ASP A 179 15.38 26.90 -17.36
CA ASP A 179 14.66 26.59 -18.61
C ASP A 179 13.14 26.86 -18.53
N LYS A 180 12.67 27.39 -17.40
CA LYS A 180 11.26 27.76 -17.18
C LYS A 180 10.27 26.61 -17.38
N TYR A 181 10.62 25.40 -16.92
CA TYR A 181 9.68 24.28 -16.91
C TYR A 181 8.41 24.64 -16.17
N THR A 182 7.25 24.30 -16.76
CA THR A 182 5.95 24.52 -16.12
C THR A 182 5.71 23.48 -15.04
N ILE A 183 5.47 23.93 -13.81
CA ILE A 183 5.09 23.10 -12.68
C ILE A 183 3.56 23.07 -12.63
N LEU A 184 2.95 21.95 -13.03
CA LEU A 184 1.52 21.76 -12.94
C LEU A 184 1.13 21.33 -11.53
N CYS A 185 0.16 22.03 -10.95
CA CYS A 185 -0.35 21.75 -9.60
C CYS A 185 -1.84 21.42 -9.61
N PRO A 186 -2.25 20.33 -8.96
CA PRO A 186 -3.68 20.02 -8.83
C PRO A 186 -4.37 21.05 -7.94
N GLN A 187 -5.60 21.42 -8.31
CA GLN A 187 -6.41 22.34 -7.52
C GLN A 187 -7.03 21.59 -6.33
N MET A 188 -6.56 21.86 -5.11
CA MET A 188 -7.13 21.28 -3.89
C MET A 188 -7.96 22.29 -3.08
N SER A 189 -7.64 23.59 -3.16
CA SER A 189 -8.36 24.67 -2.47
C SER A 189 -8.23 25.95 -3.27
N PRO A 190 -9.29 26.47 -3.89
CA PRO A 190 -9.22 27.59 -4.82
C PRO A 190 -8.52 28.84 -4.26
N ILE A 191 -8.84 29.19 -3.02
CA ILE A 191 -8.28 30.40 -2.38
C ILE A 191 -6.76 30.22 -2.11
N HIS A 192 -6.40 29.12 -1.46
CA HIS A 192 -5.01 28.88 -1.07
C HIS A 192 -4.11 28.65 -2.29
N PHE A 193 -4.61 27.94 -3.30
CA PHE A 193 -3.80 27.62 -4.48
C PHE A 193 -3.59 28.83 -5.39
N LYS A 194 -4.54 29.79 -5.47
CA LYS A 194 -4.28 31.09 -6.11
C LYS A 194 -3.19 31.89 -5.42
N MET A 195 -3.15 31.88 -4.09
CA MET A 195 -2.09 32.54 -3.35
C MET A 195 -0.75 31.84 -3.57
N LEU A 196 -0.72 30.52 -3.56
CA LEU A 196 0.47 29.71 -3.81
C LEU A 196 1.01 29.95 -5.22
N GLU A 197 0.15 29.95 -6.23
CA GLU A 197 0.49 30.24 -7.63
C GLU A 197 1.13 31.63 -7.76
N SER A 198 0.51 32.64 -7.18
CA SER A 198 1.04 34.01 -7.19
C SER A 198 2.39 34.11 -6.50
N ALA A 199 2.53 33.46 -5.33
CA ALA A 199 3.78 33.48 -4.56
C ALA A 199 4.93 32.78 -5.31
N LEU A 200 4.68 31.58 -5.87
CA LEU A 200 5.72 30.84 -6.59
C LEU A 200 6.11 31.52 -7.90
N ASN A 201 5.13 32.07 -8.64
CA ASN A 201 5.41 32.82 -9.85
C ASN A 201 6.21 34.11 -9.55
N SER A 202 5.95 34.78 -8.40
CA SER A 202 6.76 35.93 -7.99
C SER A 202 8.21 35.56 -7.62
N CYS A 203 8.44 34.30 -7.21
CA CYS A 203 9.79 33.77 -6.99
C CYS A 203 10.49 33.29 -8.27
N GLY A 204 9.86 33.48 -9.44
CA GLY A 204 10.44 33.15 -10.74
C GLY A 204 10.19 31.71 -11.22
N TYR A 205 9.38 30.93 -10.53
CA TYR A 205 8.90 29.66 -11.04
C TYR A 205 7.82 29.88 -12.11
N ASN A 206 7.66 28.94 -13.00
CA ASN A 206 6.51 28.89 -13.92
C ASN A 206 5.51 27.88 -13.37
N PHE A 207 4.62 28.35 -12.51
CA PHE A 207 3.68 27.51 -11.74
C PHE A 207 2.25 27.75 -12.20
N GLU A 208 1.54 26.68 -12.53
CA GLU A 208 0.18 26.74 -13.04
C GLU A 208 -0.72 25.81 -12.21
N VAL A 209 -1.81 26.38 -11.68
CA VAL A 209 -2.83 25.60 -10.97
C VAL A 209 -3.85 25.07 -11.98
N MET A 210 -3.96 23.75 -12.05
CA MET A 210 -4.85 23.09 -12.99
C MET A 210 -6.32 23.31 -12.63
N PRO A 211 -7.21 23.51 -13.61
CA PRO A 211 -8.63 23.67 -13.32
C PRO A 211 -9.23 22.37 -12.77
N SER A 212 -10.12 22.51 -11.77
CA SER A 212 -10.93 21.39 -11.28
C SER A 212 -12.33 21.51 -11.86
N ASN A 213 -12.61 20.78 -12.92
CA ASN A 213 -13.88 20.79 -13.63
C ASN A 213 -14.30 19.38 -14.07
N LYS A 214 -15.51 19.28 -14.61
CA LYS A 214 -16.06 17.99 -15.05
C LYS A 214 -15.19 17.29 -16.11
N SER A 215 -14.57 18.03 -17.01
CA SER A 215 -13.71 17.42 -18.04
C SER A 215 -12.48 16.75 -17.45
N CYS A 216 -11.90 17.28 -16.38
CA CYS A 216 -10.80 16.65 -15.66
C CYS A 216 -11.24 15.32 -15.03
N ILE A 217 -12.46 15.28 -14.46
CA ILE A 217 -13.04 14.05 -13.91
C ILE A 217 -13.26 13.03 -15.02
N ASP A 218 -13.83 13.44 -16.15
CA ASP A 218 -14.11 12.55 -17.28
C ASP A 218 -12.82 11.96 -17.88
N VAL A 219 -11.74 12.72 -17.91
CA VAL A 219 -10.41 12.23 -18.30
C VAL A 219 -9.88 11.26 -17.26
N GLY A 220 -9.97 11.62 -15.97
CA GLY A 220 -9.50 10.79 -14.87
C GLY A 220 -10.14 9.40 -14.85
N LEU A 221 -11.44 9.34 -15.06
CA LEU A 221 -12.20 8.10 -15.12
C LEU A 221 -11.76 7.11 -16.21
N LYS A 222 -11.04 7.57 -17.23
CA LYS A 222 -10.49 6.70 -18.28
C LYS A 222 -9.22 5.97 -17.80
N TYR A 223 -8.50 6.53 -16.85
CA TYR A 223 -7.17 6.06 -16.48
C TYR A 223 -7.07 5.54 -15.04
N VAL A 224 -8.03 5.88 -14.18
CA VAL A 224 -8.04 5.46 -12.75
C VAL A 224 -9.37 4.82 -12.39
N ASN A 225 -9.30 3.66 -11.74
CA ASN A 225 -10.48 2.91 -11.30
C ASN A 225 -11.06 3.42 -9.97
N ASN A 226 -10.40 4.34 -9.29
CA ASN A 226 -10.79 4.83 -7.98
C ASN A 226 -11.23 6.28 -8.03
N LEU A 227 -12.54 6.50 -7.96
CA LEU A 227 -13.17 7.82 -8.03
C LEU A 227 -12.74 8.77 -6.91
N SER A 228 -12.39 8.27 -5.73
CA SER A 228 -12.03 9.13 -4.60
C SER A 228 -10.68 9.81 -4.75
N LEU A 229 -9.82 9.32 -5.65
CA LEU A 229 -8.49 9.89 -5.94
C LEU A 229 -8.40 10.63 -7.26
N ILE A 230 -9.47 10.70 -8.04
CA ILE A 230 -9.45 11.35 -9.36
C ILE A 230 -9.00 12.81 -9.25
N HIS A 231 -9.43 13.53 -8.23
CA HIS A 231 -9.05 14.93 -8.03
C HIS A 231 -7.59 15.13 -7.59
N ILE A 232 -6.97 14.09 -7.02
CA ILE A 232 -5.63 14.16 -6.42
C ILE A 232 -4.59 13.47 -7.30
N SER A 233 -4.92 12.33 -7.91
CA SER A 233 -3.95 11.52 -8.63
C SER A 233 -3.83 11.86 -10.10
N GLU A 234 -4.86 12.38 -10.72
CA GLU A 234 -4.84 12.72 -12.14
C GLU A 234 -3.76 13.73 -12.54
N PRO A 235 -3.69 14.88 -11.85
CA PRO A 235 -2.68 15.88 -12.20
C PRO A 235 -1.24 15.47 -11.86
N THR A 236 -1.06 14.44 -11.03
CA THR A 236 0.26 14.04 -10.52
C THR A 236 0.80 12.75 -11.15
N ARG A 237 -0.03 12.02 -11.89
CA ARG A 237 0.44 10.84 -12.63
C ARG A 237 1.08 11.28 -13.94
N PRO A 238 2.38 11.04 -14.16
CA PRO A 238 2.94 11.22 -15.51
C PRO A 238 2.20 10.24 -16.43
N ILE A 239 1.53 10.78 -17.43
CA ILE A 239 0.95 9.97 -18.51
C ILE A 239 2.15 9.42 -19.26
N SER A 240 2.53 8.17 -19.01
CA SER A 240 3.42 7.47 -19.91
C SER A 240 2.58 7.17 -21.16
N ILE A 241 2.65 8.06 -22.12
CA ILE A 241 2.18 7.80 -23.49
C ILE A 241 3.23 6.87 -24.09
N SER A 242 2.92 5.58 -24.12
CA SER A 242 3.63 4.60 -24.93
C SER A 242 2.99 4.57 -26.31
#